data_369922c94383fb57e34aca231c88a7c7
#
_entry.id   369922c94383fb57e34aca231c88a7c7
#
_cell.length_a   1.000
_cell.length_b   1.000
_cell.length_c   1.000
_cell.angle_alpha   90.00
_cell.angle_beta   90.00
_cell.angle_gamma   90.00
#
_symmetry.space_group_name_H-M   'P 1'
#
loop_
_entity.id
_entity.type
_entity.pdbx_description
1 polymer ?
#
loop_
_entity_poly.entity_id
_entity_poly.type
_entity_poly.pdbx_seq_one_letter_code
_entity_poly.pdbx_strand_id
1 'polypeptide(L)'
;MCKYLVYPLIAAFYLLLVSCGGGSDSSSSSSSSTTPASTMNLATPAGTSCASSFSNTDAFGNISFTVSQPINASSWGCLVVDKANNQPVYSGSQSIRFEVRRGDCNASITFDDCVNDRSRWEINEYKAKSTSGQIITYEYFVYIPTQPLIQPSPKSSANSPLTDLTQINWQCSTSNPCSNLNGSGYGALAFLKIDYTGTLYLQTHQDFTWTPNQVVAIDTKPQDKWIKLKYVIKSTAASDGYIQIYANDKLVINETRATLPNSSATDFLKFGIYNSFLSAASQPWQTQVVYFDGISTSITNF
;
A
#
# COMPACT_ATOMS: atom_id res chain seq x y z
N MET A 1 -47.30 6.46 1.31
CA MET A 1 -47.16 6.30 2.76
C MET A 1 -45.68 6.18 3.07
N CYS A 2 -45.02 7.29 3.48
CA CYS A 2 -43.62 7.32 3.89
C CYS A 2 -43.52 6.98 5.35
N LYS A 3 -42.75 5.94 5.70
CA LYS A 3 -42.37 5.66 7.10
C LYS A 3 -40.94 6.18 7.32
N TYR A 4 -40.82 7.25 8.07
CA TYR A 4 -39.52 7.71 8.58
C TYR A 4 -39.19 6.92 9.85
N LEU A 5 -38.01 6.25 9.84
CA LEU A 5 -37.41 5.65 11.03
C LEU A 5 -36.53 6.71 11.71
N VAL A 6 -36.90 7.09 12.91
CA VAL A 6 -36.16 8.02 13.75
C VAL A 6 -35.22 7.20 14.63
N TYR A 7 -33.91 7.45 14.53
CA TYR A 7 -32.91 6.92 15.47
C TYR A 7 -32.72 7.90 16.65
N PRO A 8 -32.65 7.44 17.88
CA PRO A 8 -32.41 8.32 19.01
C PRO A 8 -30.90 8.65 19.15
N LEU A 9 -30.63 9.96 19.27
CA LEU A 9 -29.34 10.50 19.68
C LEU A 9 -29.10 10.18 21.15
N ILE A 10 -28.01 9.49 21.47
CA ILE A 10 -27.49 9.37 22.85
C ILE A 10 -26.44 10.48 23.02
N ALA A 11 -26.81 11.52 23.75
CA ALA A 11 -25.93 12.58 24.19
C ALA A 11 -25.21 12.15 25.47
N ALA A 12 -23.89 11.95 25.41
CA ALA A 12 -23.06 11.77 26.61
C ALA A 12 -22.59 13.13 27.12
N PHE A 13 -23.04 13.47 28.31
CA PHE A 13 -22.61 14.65 29.08
C PHE A 13 -21.25 14.37 29.71
N TYR A 14 -20.22 15.13 29.36
CA TYR A 14 -18.97 15.21 30.12
C TYR A 14 -19.00 16.39 31.05
N LEU A 15 -18.95 16.10 32.35
CA LEU A 15 -18.77 17.10 33.42
C LEU A 15 -17.32 17.63 33.37
N LEU A 16 -17.16 18.92 33.16
CA LEU A 16 -15.92 19.64 33.35
C LEU A 16 -15.80 20.07 34.82
N LEU A 17 -14.84 19.51 35.54
CA LEU A 17 -14.38 20.02 36.82
C LEU A 17 -13.36 21.14 36.59
N VAL A 18 -13.76 22.37 36.88
CA VAL A 18 -12.87 23.52 36.91
C VAL A 18 -12.22 23.58 38.30
N SER A 19 -10.89 23.38 38.34
CA SER A 19 -10.07 23.66 39.51
C SER A 19 -9.34 25.00 39.30
N CYS A 20 -9.74 26.01 40.10
CA CYS A 20 -9.00 27.26 40.24
C CYS A 20 -7.82 27.04 41.19
N GLY A 21 -6.59 27.22 40.71
CA GLY A 21 -5.39 27.33 41.50
C GLY A 21 -4.53 28.48 40.98
N GLY A 22 -4.54 29.62 41.64
CA GLY A 22 -3.71 30.76 41.32
C GLY A 22 -2.26 30.51 41.74
N GLY A 23 -1.32 30.84 40.86
CA GLY A 23 0.12 30.90 41.12
C GLY A 23 0.75 31.79 40.08
N SER A 24 1.10 32.99 40.49
CA SER A 24 1.89 33.93 39.70
C SER A 24 3.33 33.44 39.69
N ASP A 25 3.87 33.17 38.48
CA ASP A 25 5.30 33.18 38.29
C ASP A 25 5.68 33.66 36.90
N SER A 26 6.66 34.48 36.90
CA SER A 26 7.32 35.27 35.89
C SER A 26 7.59 34.56 34.55
N SER A 27 7.17 35.20 33.48
CA SER A 27 7.48 34.90 32.10
C SER A 27 8.96 34.98 31.77
N SER A 28 9.61 33.86 31.53
CA SER A 28 10.78 33.78 30.68
C SER A 28 10.35 33.22 29.31
N SER A 29 10.27 34.09 28.30
CA SER A 29 10.04 33.73 26.91
C SER A 29 11.24 32.95 26.37
N SER A 30 11.22 31.64 26.47
CA SER A 30 12.09 30.78 25.67
C SER A 30 11.55 30.70 24.27
N SER A 31 12.12 31.48 23.34
CA SER A 31 11.95 31.27 21.91
C SER A 31 12.45 29.88 21.55
N SER A 32 11.54 28.92 21.43
CA SER A 32 11.85 27.65 20.81
C SER A 32 12.11 27.90 19.31
N SER A 33 13.38 28.00 18.95
CA SER A 33 13.81 27.90 17.58
C SER A 33 13.45 26.49 17.09
N THR A 34 12.33 26.34 16.38
CA THR A 34 12.07 25.14 15.58
C THR A 34 13.10 25.12 14.48
N THR A 35 14.21 24.43 14.72
CA THR A 35 15.14 24.05 13.65
C THR A 35 14.32 23.30 12.60
N PRO A 36 14.29 23.72 11.32
CA PRO A 36 13.62 22.97 10.29
C PRO A 36 14.22 21.58 10.30
N ALA A 37 13.35 20.54 10.33
CA ALA A 37 13.77 19.17 10.26
C ALA A 37 14.71 19.03 9.06
N SER A 38 15.96 18.70 9.33
CA SER A 38 16.97 18.47 8.30
C SER A 38 16.39 17.41 7.35
N THR A 39 16.19 17.76 6.10
CA THR A 39 15.89 16.79 5.04
C THR A 39 17.07 15.85 4.96
N MET A 40 16.98 14.69 5.63
CA MET A 40 17.97 13.64 5.46
C MET A 40 18.01 13.28 3.98
N ASN A 41 19.08 13.70 3.33
CA ASN A 41 19.41 13.28 1.99
C ASN A 41 19.92 11.84 2.12
N LEU A 42 19.01 10.86 2.13
CA LEU A 42 19.38 9.45 2.14
C LEU A 42 20.22 9.21 0.88
N ALA A 43 21.49 8.92 1.08
CA ALA A 43 22.36 8.56 -0.03
C ALA A 43 21.75 7.34 -0.73
N THR A 44 21.61 7.41 -2.07
CA THR A 44 21.13 6.28 -2.86
C THR A 44 22.12 5.13 -2.69
N PRO A 45 21.71 3.95 -2.19
CA PRO A 45 22.63 2.84 -2.04
C PRO A 45 23.08 2.32 -3.41
N ALA A 46 24.21 1.64 -3.43
CA ALA A 46 24.62 0.88 -4.62
C ALA A 46 23.56 -0.21 -4.91
N GLY A 47 23.16 -0.32 -6.16
CA GLY A 47 22.17 -1.31 -6.62
C GLY A 47 21.97 -1.24 -8.13
N THR A 48 21.28 -2.25 -8.66
CA THR A 48 20.92 -2.32 -10.08
C THR A 48 19.48 -1.81 -10.24
N SER A 49 19.26 -0.89 -11.20
CA SER A 49 17.91 -0.37 -11.45
C SER A 49 16.94 -1.49 -11.85
N CYS A 50 15.75 -1.51 -11.26
CA CYS A 50 14.67 -2.43 -11.63
C CYS A 50 14.21 -2.26 -13.10
N ALA A 51 14.43 -1.08 -13.68
CA ALA A 51 14.06 -0.81 -15.08
C ALA A 51 14.93 -1.56 -16.09
N SER A 52 16.13 -1.97 -15.70
CA SER A 52 17.08 -2.57 -16.63
C SER A 52 16.95 -4.07 -16.80
N SER A 53 16.17 -4.76 -16.02
CA SER A 53 15.74 -6.15 -16.27
C SER A 53 15.41 -6.93 -15.00
N PHE A 54 14.15 -7.22 -14.78
CA PHE A 54 13.77 -8.39 -14.01
C PHE A 54 13.86 -9.65 -14.88
N SER A 55 14.99 -9.86 -15.55
CA SER A 55 15.33 -11.17 -16.10
C SER A 55 16.10 -12.02 -15.09
N ASN A 56 16.26 -11.50 -13.86
CA ASN A 56 17.02 -12.21 -12.83
C ASN A 56 16.12 -13.22 -12.12
N THR A 57 16.15 -14.45 -12.64
CA THR A 57 15.39 -15.59 -12.13
C THR A 57 15.85 -16.05 -10.74
N ASP A 58 16.98 -15.58 -10.23
CA ASP A 58 17.64 -16.16 -9.07
C ASP A 58 17.19 -15.54 -7.72
N ALA A 59 16.82 -14.28 -7.70
CA ALA A 59 16.40 -13.60 -6.46
C ALA A 59 14.87 -13.57 -6.26
N PHE A 60 14.08 -13.64 -7.35
CA PHE A 60 12.65 -13.33 -7.31
C PHE A 60 11.80 -14.37 -8.06
N GLY A 61 12.35 -15.53 -8.39
CA GLY A 61 11.64 -16.59 -9.11
C GLY A 61 11.28 -16.21 -10.56
N ASN A 62 10.41 -17.00 -11.19
CA ASN A 62 9.95 -16.79 -12.59
C ASN A 62 8.93 -15.63 -12.74
N ILE A 63 9.05 -14.57 -11.96
CA ILE A 63 8.09 -13.47 -11.95
C ILE A 63 8.53 -12.43 -12.98
N SER A 64 7.63 -12.09 -13.89
CA SER A 64 7.85 -11.05 -14.88
C SER A 64 7.08 -9.80 -14.49
N PHE A 65 7.79 -8.75 -14.22
CA PHE A 65 7.23 -7.49 -13.77
C PHE A 65 7.25 -6.41 -14.84
N THR A 66 6.23 -5.55 -14.82
CA THR A 66 6.27 -4.24 -15.48
C THR A 66 6.43 -3.17 -14.42
N VAL A 67 7.41 -2.32 -14.56
CA VAL A 67 7.67 -1.21 -13.65
C VAL A 67 6.80 -0.02 -14.04
N SER A 68 5.96 0.45 -13.14
CA SER A 68 5.30 1.76 -13.27
C SER A 68 6.28 2.82 -12.81
N GLN A 69 6.86 3.55 -13.77
CA GLN A 69 7.93 4.52 -13.51
C GLN A 69 7.40 5.95 -13.52
N PRO A 70 7.91 6.87 -12.66
CA PRO A 70 7.77 8.31 -12.86
C PRO A 70 8.38 8.74 -14.20
N ILE A 71 7.89 9.85 -14.78
CA ILE A 71 8.43 10.44 -16.03
C ILE A 71 9.93 10.71 -15.90
N ASN A 72 10.35 11.17 -14.76
CA ASN A 72 11.76 11.34 -14.41
C ASN A 72 12.23 10.08 -13.70
N ALA A 73 12.37 8.96 -14.44
CA ALA A 73 12.85 7.70 -13.90
C ALA A 73 14.18 7.92 -13.17
N SER A 74 14.07 8.18 -11.88
CA SER A 74 15.21 8.47 -11.03
C SER A 74 15.96 7.18 -10.73
N SER A 75 17.26 7.26 -10.68
CA SER A 75 18.13 6.11 -10.41
C SER A 75 17.90 5.45 -9.03
N TRP A 76 17.08 6.08 -8.17
CA TRP A 76 16.80 5.59 -6.80
C TRP A 76 15.46 4.88 -6.63
N GLY A 77 14.49 5.07 -7.54
CA GLY A 77 13.09 4.72 -7.29
C GLY A 77 12.83 3.23 -7.12
N CYS A 78 13.49 2.37 -7.89
CA CYS A 78 13.46 0.94 -7.72
C CYS A 78 14.84 0.34 -7.99
N LEU A 79 15.41 -0.32 -6.98
CA LEU A 79 16.74 -0.94 -7.05
C LEU A 79 16.68 -2.37 -6.53
N VAL A 80 17.41 -3.27 -7.22
CA VAL A 80 17.86 -4.53 -6.63
C VAL A 80 19.11 -4.21 -5.84
N VAL A 81 19.08 -4.47 -4.54
CA VAL A 81 20.16 -4.13 -3.60
C VAL A 81 20.71 -5.38 -2.93
N ASP A 82 21.99 -5.33 -2.54
CA ASP A 82 22.72 -6.48 -2.05
C ASP A 82 22.97 -6.41 -0.54
N LYS A 83 22.90 -7.56 0.12
CA LYS A 83 23.27 -7.75 1.52
C LYS A 83 24.72 -7.34 1.79
N ALA A 84 25.61 -7.53 0.81
CA ALA A 84 27.01 -7.14 0.89
C ALA A 84 27.19 -5.62 1.07
N ASN A 85 26.19 -4.83 0.65
CA ASN A 85 26.14 -3.37 0.80
C ASN A 85 25.36 -2.94 2.06
N ASN A 86 25.23 -3.81 3.07
CA ASN A 86 24.49 -3.59 4.31
C ASN A 86 23.01 -3.22 4.08
N GLN A 87 22.41 -3.70 2.98
CA GLN A 87 20.98 -3.51 2.74
C GLN A 87 20.16 -4.61 3.41
N PRO A 88 18.94 -4.33 3.87
CA PRO A 88 18.02 -5.34 4.38
C PRO A 88 17.75 -6.42 3.31
N VAL A 89 18.01 -7.67 3.66
CA VAL A 89 17.73 -8.85 2.84
C VAL A 89 17.20 -9.94 3.75
N TYR A 90 16.04 -10.52 3.42
CA TYR A 90 15.43 -11.61 4.20
C TYR A 90 16.11 -12.93 3.90
N SER A 91 16.23 -13.27 2.63
CA SER A 91 16.83 -14.54 2.19
C SER A 91 17.77 -14.34 1.00
N GLY A 92 18.74 -15.23 0.85
CA GLY A 92 19.72 -15.11 -0.24
C GLY A 92 20.64 -13.91 -0.09
N SER A 93 20.91 -13.22 -1.19
CA SER A 93 21.88 -12.12 -1.26
C SER A 93 21.28 -10.76 -1.61
N GLN A 94 20.03 -10.71 -2.08
CA GLN A 94 19.44 -9.51 -2.66
C GLN A 94 17.99 -9.30 -2.21
N SER A 95 17.55 -8.04 -2.23
CA SER A 95 16.16 -7.63 -2.06
C SER A 95 15.81 -6.51 -3.05
N ILE A 96 14.52 -6.20 -3.19
CA ILE A 96 14.04 -5.06 -3.98
C ILE A 96 13.79 -3.90 -3.04
N ARG A 97 14.41 -2.76 -3.32
CA ARG A 97 14.23 -1.50 -2.61
C ARG A 97 13.44 -0.53 -3.46
N PHE A 98 12.39 0.02 -2.91
CA PHE A 98 11.64 1.15 -3.48
C PHE A 98 11.91 2.41 -2.69
N GLU A 99 11.99 3.53 -3.41
CA GLU A 99 12.07 4.86 -2.83
C GLU A 99 11.22 5.84 -3.62
N VAL A 100 10.36 6.57 -2.90
CA VAL A 100 9.59 7.69 -3.44
C VAL A 100 10.04 8.96 -2.73
N ARG A 101 10.45 9.96 -3.50
CA ARG A 101 10.84 11.29 -3.02
C ARG A 101 9.73 12.30 -3.26
N ARG A 102 9.77 13.38 -2.52
CA ARG A 102 8.86 14.50 -2.74
C ARG A 102 8.97 15.01 -4.18
N GLY A 103 7.84 15.04 -4.88
CA GLY A 103 7.76 15.46 -6.28
C GLY A 103 7.88 14.32 -7.29
N ASP A 104 8.20 13.10 -6.84
CA ASP A 104 8.12 11.93 -7.72
C ASP A 104 6.67 11.68 -8.10
N CYS A 105 6.37 11.67 -9.39
CA CYS A 105 5.06 11.31 -9.90
C CYS A 105 5.16 10.74 -11.32
N ASN A 106 4.24 9.87 -11.69
CA ASN A 106 4.18 9.27 -13.02
C ASN A 106 3.16 10.00 -13.88
N ALA A 107 3.60 10.62 -14.97
CA ALA A 107 2.72 11.21 -15.97
C ALA A 107 2.60 10.27 -17.16
N SER A 108 1.68 9.32 -17.10
CA SER A 108 1.33 8.50 -18.26
C SER A 108 0.14 9.13 -19.02
N ILE A 109 0.05 8.82 -20.31
CA ILE A 109 -1.09 9.26 -21.14
C ILE A 109 -2.44 8.70 -20.66
N THR A 110 -2.44 7.62 -19.91
CA THR A 110 -3.68 6.97 -19.42
C THR A 110 -4.05 7.37 -18.01
N PHE A 111 -3.06 7.69 -17.18
CA PHE A 111 -3.27 8.15 -15.81
C PHE A 111 -2.07 8.97 -15.33
N ASP A 112 -2.27 10.27 -15.16
CA ASP A 112 -1.24 11.20 -14.74
C ASP A 112 -1.26 11.37 -13.21
N ASP A 113 -0.29 10.76 -12.53
CA ASP A 113 -0.16 10.87 -11.07
C ASP A 113 0.10 12.30 -10.63
N CYS A 114 0.84 13.07 -11.44
CA CYS A 114 1.21 14.44 -11.11
C CYS A 114 -0.01 15.38 -11.05
N VAL A 115 -0.96 15.16 -11.98
CA VAL A 115 -2.23 15.91 -12.03
C VAL A 115 -3.24 15.37 -11.02
N ASN A 116 -3.19 14.06 -10.75
CA ASN A 116 -4.16 13.37 -9.89
C ASN A 116 -3.77 13.31 -8.42
N ASP A 117 -2.82 14.13 -7.96
CA ASP A 117 -2.43 14.22 -6.56
C ASP A 117 -1.86 12.87 -6.00
N ARG A 118 -0.98 12.22 -6.79
CA ARG A 118 -0.39 10.90 -6.53
C ARG A 118 1.13 10.93 -6.68
N SER A 119 1.78 9.96 -6.02
CA SER A 119 3.17 9.60 -6.32
C SER A 119 3.37 8.10 -6.18
N ARG A 120 4.21 7.51 -7.03
CA ARG A 120 4.46 6.06 -6.96
C ARG A 120 5.78 5.62 -7.52
N TRP A 121 6.25 4.51 -6.95
CA TRP A 121 7.13 3.54 -7.57
C TRP A 121 6.57 2.15 -7.27
N GLU A 122 6.00 1.50 -8.27
CA GLU A 122 5.37 0.18 -8.14
C GLU A 122 5.82 -0.74 -9.26
N ILE A 123 5.83 -2.02 -8.95
CA ILE A 123 5.96 -3.10 -9.91
C ILE A 123 4.63 -3.82 -10.01
N ASN A 124 4.21 -4.11 -11.23
CA ASN A 124 3.05 -4.93 -11.52
C ASN A 124 3.52 -6.31 -11.95
N GLU A 125 2.97 -7.36 -11.36
CA GLU A 125 3.14 -8.69 -11.87
C GLU A 125 2.33 -8.87 -13.16
N TYR A 126 2.99 -9.29 -14.22
CA TYR A 126 2.36 -9.33 -15.55
C TYR A 126 2.08 -10.74 -16.07
N LYS A 127 2.81 -11.75 -15.59
CA LYS A 127 2.72 -13.13 -16.09
C LYS A 127 1.88 -14.07 -15.22
N ALA A 128 1.86 -13.86 -13.92
CA ALA A 128 1.09 -14.71 -13.01
C ALA A 128 -0.25 -14.05 -12.65
N LYS A 129 -1.04 -13.74 -13.68
CA LYS A 129 -2.42 -13.31 -13.51
C LYS A 129 -3.28 -14.55 -13.36
N SER A 130 -4.10 -14.62 -12.31
CA SER A 130 -5.09 -15.67 -12.24
C SER A 130 -6.36 -15.30 -12.99
N THR A 131 -6.99 -16.33 -13.50
CA THR A 131 -8.28 -16.26 -14.22
C THR A 131 -9.34 -17.04 -13.44
N SER A 132 -10.61 -16.89 -13.83
CA SER A 132 -11.68 -17.70 -13.24
C SER A 132 -11.38 -19.19 -13.36
N GLY A 133 -11.57 -19.94 -12.26
CA GLY A 133 -11.24 -21.37 -12.17
C GLY A 133 -9.85 -21.66 -11.58
N GLN A 134 -9.17 -20.66 -11.05
CA GLN A 134 -7.82 -20.80 -10.50
C GLN A 134 -7.74 -20.34 -9.04
N ILE A 135 -6.85 -20.99 -8.28
CA ILE A 135 -6.40 -20.50 -6.98
C ILE A 135 -5.00 -19.95 -7.17
N ILE A 136 -4.81 -18.68 -6.86
CA ILE A 136 -3.49 -18.05 -6.84
C ILE A 136 -3.04 -17.83 -5.41
N THR A 137 -1.76 -18.09 -5.19
CA THR A 137 -1.08 -17.76 -3.93
C THR A 137 0.05 -16.80 -4.22
N TYR A 138 0.03 -15.63 -3.57
CA TYR A 138 1.14 -14.69 -3.50
C TYR A 138 1.76 -14.77 -2.11
N GLU A 139 3.07 -14.86 -2.03
CA GLU A 139 3.81 -14.78 -0.77
C GLU A 139 5.00 -13.84 -0.95
N TYR A 140 5.27 -13.00 0.03
CA TYR A 140 6.41 -12.09 0.04
C TYR A 140 6.72 -11.62 1.46
N PHE A 141 7.90 -11.04 1.62
CA PHE A 141 8.31 -10.36 2.84
C PHE A 141 8.46 -8.86 2.56
N VAL A 142 8.00 -8.04 3.50
CA VAL A 142 8.14 -6.60 3.46
C VAL A 142 8.94 -6.13 4.67
N TYR A 143 9.87 -5.18 4.46
CA TYR A 143 10.65 -4.55 5.51
C TYR A 143 10.51 -3.05 5.39
N ILE A 144 10.18 -2.41 6.50
CA ILE A 144 9.99 -0.97 6.62
C ILE A 144 11.09 -0.46 7.53
N PRO A 145 12.04 0.35 7.04
CA PRO A 145 13.08 0.92 7.89
C PRO A 145 12.50 1.98 8.85
N THR A 146 13.17 2.20 9.97
CA THR A 146 12.78 3.25 10.94
C THR A 146 12.71 4.64 10.33
N GLN A 147 13.49 4.92 9.29
CA GLN A 147 13.50 6.19 8.55
C GLN A 147 13.07 5.98 7.11
N PRO A 148 12.31 6.84 6.53
CA PRO A 148 11.03 7.40 6.89
C PRO A 148 9.92 6.83 6.01
N LEU A 149 9.16 5.88 6.46
CA LEU A 149 7.93 5.51 5.77
C LEU A 149 6.73 5.93 6.62
N ILE A 150 6.71 7.14 7.12
CA ILE A 150 5.55 7.65 7.83
C ILE A 150 4.80 8.56 6.88
N GLN A 151 3.58 8.17 6.57
CA GLN A 151 2.61 9.02 5.93
C GLN A 151 2.38 10.27 6.80
N PRO A 152 2.38 11.49 6.26
CA PRO A 152 2.07 12.67 7.06
C PRO A 152 0.62 12.62 7.55
N SER A 153 0.37 13.18 8.73
CA SER A 153 -0.99 13.28 9.27
C SER A 153 -1.89 14.10 8.34
N PRO A 154 -3.20 13.81 8.31
CA PRO A 154 -4.14 14.54 7.47
C PRO A 154 -4.36 15.97 7.96
N LYS A 155 -4.66 16.90 7.04
CA LYS A 155 -5.12 18.26 7.38
C LYS A 155 -6.50 18.26 8.01
N SER A 156 -7.34 17.30 7.62
CA SER A 156 -8.70 17.14 8.11
C SER A 156 -9.12 15.68 8.05
N SER A 157 -10.20 15.33 8.74
CA SER A 157 -10.77 13.98 8.71
C SER A 157 -11.47 13.61 7.39
N ALA A 158 -11.76 14.60 6.54
CA ALA A 158 -12.54 14.36 5.31
C ALA A 158 -11.73 13.67 4.21
N ASN A 159 -10.42 14.00 4.10
CA ASN A 159 -9.51 13.38 3.15
C ASN A 159 -8.20 13.09 3.87
N SER A 160 -7.87 11.83 3.97
CA SER A 160 -6.61 11.40 4.56
C SER A 160 -5.64 11.00 3.46
N PRO A 161 -4.36 11.40 3.56
CA PRO A 161 -3.33 10.82 2.71
C PRO A 161 -3.32 9.30 2.86
N LEU A 162 -2.94 8.58 1.82
CA LEU A 162 -2.85 7.12 1.82
C LEU A 162 -1.50 6.68 1.29
N THR A 163 -0.94 5.64 1.89
CA THR A 163 0.25 4.93 1.40
C THR A 163 -0.05 3.45 1.29
N ASP A 164 -0.12 2.96 0.06
CA ASP A 164 -0.27 1.55 -0.27
C ASP A 164 1.10 0.96 -0.58
N LEU A 165 1.40 -0.20 0.02
CA LEU A 165 2.63 -0.94 -0.19
C LEU A 165 2.43 -2.11 -1.14
N THR A 166 1.25 -2.73 -1.09
CA THR A 166 0.84 -3.74 -2.06
C THR A 166 -0.63 -3.63 -2.37
N GLN A 167 -0.99 -4.08 -3.56
CA GLN A 167 -2.35 -4.12 -4.05
C GLN A 167 -2.59 -5.46 -4.76
N ILE A 168 -3.65 -6.17 -4.39
CA ILE A 168 -4.20 -7.23 -5.22
C ILE A 168 -5.28 -6.58 -6.08
N ASN A 169 -5.01 -6.47 -7.37
CA ASN A 169 -5.89 -5.79 -8.31
C ASN A 169 -6.63 -6.80 -9.19
N TRP A 170 -7.79 -6.42 -9.67
CA TRP A 170 -8.49 -7.09 -10.76
C TRP A 170 -8.55 -6.18 -11.99
N GLN A 171 -8.57 -6.79 -13.17
CA GLN A 171 -8.70 -6.10 -14.44
C GLN A 171 -9.61 -6.89 -15.37
N CYS A 172 -10.56 -6.22 -15.97
CA CYS A 172 -11.42 -6.80 -17.01
C CYS A 172 -10.70 -6.79 -18.35
N SER A 173 -11.04 -7.77 -19.18
CA SER A 173 -10.54 -7.80 -20.55
C SER A 173 -11.17 -6.67 -21.38
N THR A 174 -10.47 -6.23 -22.42
CA THR A 174 -10.99 -5.23 -23.36
C THR A 174 -12.21 -5.74 -24.15
N SER A 175 -12.33 -7.06 -24.33
CA SER A 175 -13.46 -7.71 -24.99
C SER A 175 -14.70 -7.86 -24.09
N ASN A 176 -14.52 -7.79 -22.77
CA ASN A 176 -15.61 -7.83 -21.78
C ASN A 176 -15.32 -6.81 -20.66
N PRO A 177 -15.50 -5.53 -20.92
CA PRO A 177 -15.18 -4.47 -19.96
C PRO A 177 -16.15 -4.46 -18.79
N CYS A 178 -15.65 -4.14 -17.60
CA CYS A 178 -16.44 -3.95 -16.37
C CYS A 178 -16.66 -2.46 -16.06
N SER A 179 -16.76 -1.62 -17.03
CA SER A 179 -16.85 -0.16 -16.86
C SER A 179 -18.05 0.32 -16.04
N ASN A 180 -19.07 -0.53 -15.88
CA ASN A 180 -20.23 -0.26 -15.06
C ASN A 180 -20.01 -0.41 -13.54
N LEU A 181 -18.90 -1.01 -13.11
CA LEU A 181 -18.67 -1.26 -11.69
C LEU A 181 -18.03 -0.07 -10.96
N ASN A 182 -17.04 0.59 -11.59
CA ASN A 182 -16.37 1.76 -11.01
C ASN A 182 -15.89 2.76 -12.08
N GLY A 183 -16.37 2.59 -13.32
CA GLY A 183 -16.04 3.46 -14.44
C GLY A 183 -14.65 3.21 -15.08
N SER A 184 -13.80 2.37 -14.50
CA SER A 184 -12.41 2.19 -14.97
C SER A 184 -12.10 0.81 -15.55
N GLY A 185 -12.98 -0.20 -15.33
CA GLY A 185 -12.69 -1.60 -15.71
C GLY A 185 -11.53 -2.23 -14.92
N TYR A 186 -11.15 -1.61 -13.82
CA TYR A 186 -9.99 -1.92 -13.00
C TYR A 186 -10.26 -1.55 -11.54
N GLY A 187 -9.77 -2.33 -10.59
CA GLY A 187 -9.91 -2.04 -9.17
C GLY A 187 -9.07 -2.96 -8.31
N ALA A 188 -9.21 -2.85 -7.01
CA ALA A 188 -8.45 -3.65 -6.07
C ALA A 188 -9.35 -4.50 -5.17
N LEU A 189 -8.90 -5.73 -4.91
CA LEU A 189 -9.50 -6.66 -3.95
C LEU A 189 -8.98 -6.41 -2.54
N ALA A 190 -7.68 -6.18 -2.43
CA ALA A 190 -7.00 -6.01 -1.16
C ALA A 190 -5.80 -5.08 -1.26
N PHE A 191 -5.45 -4.44 -0.14
CA PHE A 191 -4.29 -3.58 0.03
C PHE A 191 -3.52 -3.94 1.29
N LEU A 192 -2.21 -3.78 1.24
CA LEU A 192 -1.36 -3.56 2.41
C LEU A 192 -1.05 -2.07 2.48
N LYS A 193 -1.39 -1.44 3.61
CA LYS A 193 -1.28 0.00 3.81
C LYS A 193 -0.48 0.32 5.07
N ILE A 194 0.11 1.51 5.08
CA ILE A 194 0.62 2.11 6.31
C ILE A 194 -0.03 3.48 6.49
N ASP A 195 -0.45 3.80 7.71
CA ASP A 195 -1.08 5.07 8.04
C ASP A 195 -0.10 6.07 8.67
N TYR A 196 -0.59 7.27 8.98
CA TYR A 196 0.21 8.34 9.58
C TYR A 196 0.65 8.05 11.03
N THR A 197 0.08 7.05 11.70
CA THR A 197 0.53 6.59 13.01
C THR A 197 1.67 5.57 12.91
N GLY A 198 2.01 5.15 11.69
CA GLY A 198 2.96 4.09 11.41
C GLY A 198 2.39 2.69 11.56
N THR A 199 1.07 2.56 11.69
CA THR A 199 0.41 1.25 11.76
C THR A 199 0.30 0.63 10.38
N LEU A 200 0.75 -0.61 10.25
CA LEU A 200 0.57 -1.45 9.07
C LEU A 200 -0.75 -2.19 9.17
N TYR A 201 -1.57 -2.12 8.14
CA TYR A 201 -2.86 -2.78 8.09
C TYR A 201 -3.21 -3.34 6.72
N LEU A 202 -4.06 -4.35 6.74
CA LEU A 202 -4.69 -4.95 5.57
C LEU A 202 -6.11 -4.40 5.41
N GLN A 203 -6.48 -4.10 4.18
CA GLN A 203 -7.80 -3.66 3.81
C GLN A 203 -8.30 -4.46 2.62
N THR A 204 -9.53 -4.99 2.69
CA THR A 204 -10.25 -5.55 1.54
C THR A 204 -11.37 -4.62 1.12
N HIS A 205 -11.85 -4.75 -0.12
CA HIS A 205 -12.92 -3.94 -0.67
C HIS A 205 -14.16 -4.77 -0.99
N GLN A 206 -15.36 -4.18 -0.86
CA GLN A 206 -16.63 -4.81 -1.18
C GLN A 206 -16.92 -4.75 -2.68
N ASP A 207 -17.51 -5.82 -3.20
CA ASP A 207 -18.25 -5.87 -4.45
C ASP A 207 -17.62 -5.07 -5.62
N PHE A 208 -16.29 -5.15 -5.75
CA PHE A 208 -15.52 -4.46 -6.77
C PHE A 208 -15.64 -2.92 -6.74
N THR A 209 -16.05 -2.37 -5.61
CA THR A 209 -16.09 -0.93 -5.32
C THR A 209 -14.87 -0.48 -4.53
N TRP A 210 -14.75 0.82 -4.26
CA TRP A 210 -13.72 1.35 -3.37
C TRP A 210 -14.15 1.39 -1.89
N THR A 211 -15.28 0.76 -1.57
CA THR A 211 -15.78 0.69 -0.19
C THR A 211 -15.01 -0.38 0.58
N PRO A 212 -14.37 -0.04 1.71
CA PRO A 212 -13.71 -1.02 2.56
C PRO A 212 -14.70 -2.07 3.08
N ASN A 213 -14.29 -3.36 3.06
CA ASN A 213 -15.02 -4.46 3.67
C ASN A 213 -14.43 -4.81 5.03
N GLN A 214 -13.16 -5.17 5.08
CA GLN A 214 -12.43 -5.38 6.32
C GLN A 214 -11.20 -4.49 6.38
N VAL A 215 -10.88 -3.99 7.57
CA VAL A 215 -9.65 -3.26 7.88
C VAL A 215 -9.06 -3.89 9.14
N VAL A 216 -7.90 -4.51 9.02
CA VAL A 216 -7.25 -5.25 10.09
C VAL A 216 -5.84 -4.71 10.31
N ALA A 217 -5.59 -4.11 11.47
CA ALA A 217 -4.22 -3.76 11.88
C ALA A 217 -3.42 -5.03 12.12
N ILE A 218 -2.27 -5.16 11.48
CA ILE A 218 -1.40 -6.34 11.59
C ILE A 218 -0.15 -6.05 12.41
N ASP A 219 0.30 -4.80 12.43
CA ASP A 219 1.43 -4.37 13.24
C ASP A 219 1.39 -2.85 13.50
N THR A 220 1.52 -2.45 14.76
CA THR A 220 1.58 -1.04 15.17
C THR A 220 3.00 -0.49 15.24
N LYS A 221 4.01 -1.35 15.08
CA LYS A 221 5.44 -1.03 15.06
C LYS A 221 6.15 -1.90 14.03
N PRO A 222 5.83 -1.73 12.74
CA PRO A 222 6.34 -2.61 11.67
C PRO A 222 7.80 -2.36 11.31
N GLN A 223 8.44 -1.33 11.89
CA GLN A 223 9.77 -0.89 11.51
C GLN A 223 10.85 -1.90 11.91
N ASP A 224 11.91 -1.93 11.11
CA ASP A 224 13.16 -2.67 11.27
C ASP A 224 13.00 -4.18 11.49
N LYS A 225 11.93 -4.74 10.91
CA LYS A 225 11.69 -6.18 10.86
C LYS A 225 11.03 -6.61 9.57
N TRP A 226 11.27 -7.83 9.18
CA TRP A 226 10.57 -8.46 8.07
C TRP A 226 9.19 -8.95 8.51
N ILE A 227 8.18 -8.66 7.72
CA ILE A 227 6.80 -9.12 7.91
C ILE A 227 6.43 -9.96 6.70
N LYS A 228 6.06 -11.22 6.97
CA LYS A 228 5.60 -12.16 5.94
C LYS A 228 4.14 -11.92 5.62
N LEU A 229 3.80 -11.75 4.35
CA LEU A 229 2.44 -11.70 3.84
C LEU A 229 2.20 -12.87 2.90
N LYS A 230 1.02 -13.49 3.02
CA LYS A 230 0.55 -14.51 2.08
C LYS A 230 -0.92 -14.28 1.78
N TYR A 231 -1.24 -14.23 0.50
CA TYR A 231 -2.60 -14.13 -0.02
C TYR A 231 -2.93 -15.43 -0.74
N VAL A 232 -4.08 -16.04 -0.43
CA VAL A 232 -4.62 -17.19 -1.14
C VAL A 232 -5.99 -16.79 -1.68
N ILE A 233 -6.13 -16.77 -3.00
CA ILE A 233 -7.32 -16.24 -3.66
C ILE A 233 -7.86 -17.31 -4.60
N LYS A 234 -9.10 -17.73 -4.37
CA LYS A 234 -9.88 -18.52 -5.34
C LYS A 234 -10.54 -17.54 -6.29
N SER A 235 -9.97 -17.45 -7.50
CA SER A 235 -10.37 -16.47 -8.52
C SER A 235 -11.61 -16.96 -9.26
N THR A 236 -12.73 -16.31 -9.00
CA THR A 236 -14.02 -16.65 -9.64
C THR A 236 -14.99 -15.47 -9.58
N ALA A 237 -15.90 -15.42 -10.56
CA ALA A 237 -17.05 -14.52 -10.56
C ALA A 237 -18.24 -15.07 -9.77
N ALA A 238 -18.18 -16.32 -9.32
CA ALA A 238 -19.21 -16.94 -8.48
C ALA A 238 -19.02 -16.56 -7.00
N SER A 239 -20.07 -16.69 -6.21
CA SER A 239 -20.07 -16.31 -4.79
C SER A 239 -19.26 -17.24 -3.88
N ASP A 240 -18.74 -18.35 -4.41
CA ASP A 240 -17.92 -19.33 -3.69
C ASP A 240 -16.41 -19.06 -3.81
N GLY A 241 -16.02 -17.90 -4.36
CA GLY A 241 -14.67 -17.38 -4.30
C GLY A 241 -14.25 -17.09 -2.86
N TYR A 242 -12.96 -16.97 -2.62
CA TYR A 242 -12.47 -16.56 -1.30
C TYR A 242 -11.18 -15.76 -1.40
N ILE A 243 -10.96 -14.97 -0.35
CA ILE A 243 -9.69 -14.28 -0.08
C ILE A 243 -9.27 -14.65 1.34
N GLN A 244 -8.12 -15.30 1.46
CA GLN A 244 -7.47 -15.57 2.73
C GLN A 244 -6.15 -14.83 2.78
N ILE A 245 -5.94 -14.01 3.83
CA ILE A 245 -4.71 -13.24 4.00
C ILE A 245 -4.08 -13.62 5.33
N TYR A 246 -2.80 -13.95 5.26
CA TYR A 246 -1.99 -14.32 6.41
C TYR A 246 -0.90 -13.27 6.62
N ALA A 247 -0.68 -12.89 7.88
CA ALA A 247 0.45 -12.08 8.32
C ALA A 247 1.27 -12.90 9.32
N ASN A 248 2.57 -13.10 9.04
CA ASN A 248 3.46 -13.94 9.82
C ASN A 248 2.85 -15.34 10.12
N ASP A 249 2.33 -15.97 9.06
CA ASP A 249 1.66 -17.28 9.05
C ASP A 249 0.34 -17.37 9.84
N LYS A 250 -0.14 -16.28 10.44
CA LYS A 250 -1.44 -16.20 11.10
C LYS A 250 -2.50 -15.72 10.11
N LEU A 251 -3.60 -16.47 9.97
CA LEU A 251 -4.77 -16.05 9.21
C LEU A 251 -5.40 -14.81 9.87
N VAL A 252 -5.48 -13.69 9.14
CA VAL A 252 -5.99 -12.41 9.63
C VAL A 252 -7.23 -11.93 8.91
N ILE A 253 -7.40 -12.33 7.64
CA ILE A 253 -8.62 -12.08 6.85
C ILE A 253 -9.05 -13.39 6.19
N ASN A 254 -10.35 -13.69 6.28
CA ASN A 254 -10.97 -14.82 5.59
C ASN A 254 -12.35 -14.39 5.09
N GLU A 255 -12.48 -14.20 3.79
CA GLU A 255 -13.71 -13.76 3.14
C GLU A 255 -14.13 -14.77 2.08
N THR A 256 -15.43 -15.07 2.01
CA THR A 256 -16.03 -15.87 0.93
C THR A 256 -16.96 -14.97 0.12
N ARG A 257 -16.62 -14.73 -1.15
CA ARG A 257 -17.38 -13.92 -2.10
C ARG A 257 -16.79 -14.04 -3.50
N ALA A 258 -17.47 -13.48 -4.49
CA ALA A 258 -16.86 -13.29 -5.81
C ALA A 258 -15.55 -12.48 -5.68
N THR A 259 -14.49 -12.93 -6.34
CA THR A 259 -13.16 -12.28 -6.36
C THR A 259 -12.83 -11.66 -7.71
N LEU A 260 -13.61 -12.02 -8.75
CA LEU A 260 -13.54 -11.41 -10.06
C LEU A 260 -14.92 -10.84 -10.43
N PRO A 261 -14.96 -9.67 -11.09
CA PRO A 261 -16.24 -9.06 -11.50
C PRO A 261 -16.96 -9.82 -12.63
N ASN A 262 -16.21 -10.58 -13.42
CA ASN A 262 -16.73 -11.50 -14.43
C ASN A 262 -15.69 -12.59 -14.74
N SER A 263 -16.08 -13.61 -15.51
CA SER A 263 -15.23 -14.77 -15.81
C SER A 263 -14.05 -14.46 -16.75
N SER A 264 -14.02 -13.30 -17.39
CA SER A 264 -12.91 -12.87 -18.26
C SER A 264 -11.95 -11.90 -17.58
N ALA A 265 -12.26 -11.49 -16.36
CA ALA A 265 -11.36 -10.68 -15.54
C ALA A 265 -10.20 -11.52 -15.01
N THR A 266 -9.12 -10.84 -14.68
CA THR A 266 -7.93 -11.42 -14.07
C THR A 266 -7.56 -10.67 -12.81
N ASP A 267 -6.95 -11.32 -11.85
CA ASP A 267 -6.31 -10.65 -10.71
C ASP A 267 -4.78 -10.71 -10.83
N PHE A 268 -4.10 -9.77 -10.17
CA PHE A 268 -2.65 -9.65 -10.18
C PHE A 268 -2.14 -8.82 -9.01
N LEU A 269 -0.88 -9.06 -8.63
CA LEU A 269 -0.18 -8.35 -7.55
C LEU A 269 0.51 -7.08 -8.08
N LYS A 270 0.40 -5.99 -7.32
CA LYS A 270 1.31 -4.84 -7.36
C LYS A 270 2.00 -4.68 -6.03
N PHE A 271 3.24 -4.24 -6.05
CA PHE A 271 3.97 -3.91 -4.83
C PHE A 271 4.97 -2.77 -5.07
N GLY A 272 5.29 -2.04 -4.01
CA GLY A 272 6.14 -0.86 -4.04
C GLY A 272 5.64 0.20 -3.06
N ILE A 273 5.64 1.45 -3.47
CA ILE A 273 5.07 2.58 -2.73
C ILE A 273 4.12 3.32 -3.66
N TYR A 274 2.87 3.45 -3.25
CA TYR A 274 1.87 4.27 -3.92
C TYR A 274 1.22 5.22 -2.92
N ASN A 275 1.43 6.51 -3.12
CA ASN A 275 0.82 7.55 -2.33
C ASN A 275 -0.34 8.19 -3.08
N SER A 276 -1.41 8.48 -2.36
CA SER A 276 -2.55 9.23 -2.89
C SER A 276 -3.02 10.29 -1.92
N PHE A 277 -3.69 11.31 -2.48
CA PHE A 277 -4.14 12.50 -1.76
C PHE A 277 -3.00 13.25 -1.09
N LEU A 278 -1.92 13.50 -1.84
CA LEU A 278 -0.72 14.18 -1.35
C LEU A 278 -1.02 15.55 -0.77
N SER A 279 -1.93 16.29 -1.38
CA SER A 279 -2.37 17.61 -0.95
C SER A 279 -3.16 17.62 0.35
N ALA A 280 -3.72 16.47 0.77
CA ALA A 280 -4.43 16.31 2.03
C ALA A 280 -3.52 16.21 3.25
N ALA A 281 -2.21 16.07 3.05
CA ALA A 281 -1.21 15.98 4.10
C ALA A 281 -1.01 17.31 4.82
N SER A 282 -0.94 17.29 6.16
CA SER A 282 -0.71 18.49 6.99
C SER A 282 0.72 19.01 6.91
N GLN A 283 1.66 18.15 6.52
CA GLN A 283 3.09 18.42 6.36
C GLN A 283 3.55 17.91 5.00
N PRO A 284 4.62 18.46 4.43
CA PRO A 284 5.22 17.92 3.22
C PRO A 284 5.60 16.45 3.38
N TRP A 285 5.32 15.66 2.34
CA TRP A 285 5.76 14.28 2.26
C TRP A 285 7.28 14.20 2.36
N GLN A 286 7.74 13.23 3.15
CA GLN A 286 9.15 12.90 3.25
C GLN A 286 9.52 11.82 2.22
N THR A 287 10.82 11.60 2.01
CA THR A 287 11.30 10.43 1.29
C THR A 287 10.84 9.17 2.00
N GLN A 288 10.30 8.22 1.25
CA GLN A 288 9.82 6.94 1.76
C GLN A 288 10.63 5.81 1.15
N VAL A 289 10.96 4.81 1.96
CA VAL A 289 11.71 3.62 1.54
C VAL A 289 11.03 2.36 2.08
N VAL A 290 10.93 1.32 1.24
CA VAL A 290 10.46 -0.01 1.62
C VAL A 290 11.27 -1.06 0.88
N TYR A 291 11.41 -2.24 1.48
CA TYR A 291 12.07 -3.38 0.84
C TYR A 291 11.12 -4.55 0.73
N PHE A 292 11.25 -5.30 -0.37
CA PHE A 292 10.54 -6.56 -0.60
C PHE A 292 11.53 -7.67 -0.91
N ASP A 293 11.21 -8.89 -0.44
CA ASP A 293 12.06 -10.07 -0.65
C ASP A 293 11.20 -11.33 -0.67
N GLY A 294 11.77 -12.44 -1.14
CA GLY A 294 11.13 -13.75 -1.14
C GLY A 294 9.78 -13.80 -1.85
N ILE A 295 9.64 -13.00 -2.92
CA ILE A 295 8.37 -12.91 -3.65
C ILE A 295 8.17 -14.19 -4.45
N SER A 296 7.05 -14.84 -4.22
CA SER A 296 6.67 -16.05 -4.92
C SER A 296 5.19 -16.05 -5.31
N THR A 297 4.90 -16.70 -6.42
CA THR A 297 3.54 -16.89 -6.91
C THR A 297 3.34 -18.34 -7.33
N SER A 298 2.21 -18.93 -6.96
CA SER A 298 1.78 -20.23 -7.46
C SER A 298 0.32 -20.18 -7.91
N ILE A 299 0.00 -20.90 -8.97
CA ILE A 299 -1.35 -20.98 -9.53
C ILE A 299 -1.70 -22.46 -9.65
N THR A 300 -2.89 -22.83 -9.19
CA THR A 300 -3.49 -24.16 -9.34
C THR A 300 -4.91 -24.04 -9.87
N ASN A 301 -5.36 -25.00 -10.67
CA ASN A 301 -6.74 -25.06 -11.13
C ASN A 301 -7.59 -25.79 -10.08
N PHE A 302 -8.90 -25.48 -10.01
CA PHE A 302 -9.88 -26.16 -9.16
C PHE A 302 -11.11 -26.59 -9.95
#